data_94b890d6c638534cf785aa7f37740231
#
_entry.id   94b890d6c638534cf785aa7f37740231
#
_cell.length_a   1.000
_cell.length_b   1.000
_cell.length_c   1.000
_cell.angle_alpha   90.00
_cell.angle_beta   90.00
_cell.angle_gamma   90.00
#
_symmetry.space_group_name_H-M   'P 1'
#
loop_
_entity.id
_entity.type
_entity.pdbx_description
1 polymer ?
#
loop_
_entity_poly.entity_id
_entity_poly.type
_entity_poly.pdbx_seq_one_letter_code
_entity_poly.pdbx_strand_id
1 'polypeptide(L)'
;MTQVIDLRSDTVTKPTPAMRAAIAAAPVGDDQFGEDPTVNLLQQRAAELLGKEAALWLPTGTMANQVAVRALTRPGDDVIASRDAHVFGSETGGAAANSGVQGTLIGEGGVFRCEEFLEAVKPRGHIVFPPTTLVSIENTHNRSGGIVFPQIEAGRICEAARERD
;
A
#
# COMPACT_ATOMS: atom_id res chain seq x y z
N MET A 1 19.10 7.20 33.95
CA MET A 1 19.16 7.32 32.51
C MET A 1 17.80 7.85 32.03
N THR A 2 17.77 9.00 31.40
CA THR A 2 16.54 9.54 30.80
C THR A 2 16.11 8.61 29.66
N GLN A 3 14.90 8.06 29.75
CA GLN A 3 14.34 7.25 28.67
C GLN A 3 14.02 8.17 27.50
N VAL A 4 14.70 7.98 26.38
CA VAL A 4 14.43 8.71 25.13
C VAL A 4 13.17 8.11 24.49
N ILE A 5 12.19 8.96 24.20
CA ILE A 5 11.01 8.60 23.40
C ILE A 5 11.40 8.73 21.94
N ASP A 6 11.44 7.62 21.22
CA ASP A 6 11.85 7.58 19.81
C ASP A 6 10.60 7.47 18.90
N LEU A 7 10.33 8.52 18.15
CA LEU A 7 9.19 8.62 17.23
C LEU A 7 9.64 8.73 15.75
N ARG A 8 10.87 8.32 15.41
CA ARG A 8 11.40 8.42 14.04
C ARG A 8 10.65 7.57 13.03
N SER A 9 10.24 6.37 13.43
CA SER A 9 9.61 5.39 12.55
C SER A 9 8.92 4.30 13.39
N ASP A 10 7.87 3.70 12.86
CA ASP A 10 7.28 2.47 13.39
C ASP A 10 8.30 1.32 13.44
N THR A 11 9.27 1.30 12.57
CA THR A 11 10.32 0.26 12.48
C THR A 11 11.25 0.20 13.71
N VAL A 12 11.31 1.25 14.54
CA VAL A 12 12.09 1.23 15.78
C VAL A 12 11.32 0.62 16.97
N THR A 13 10.03 0.33 16.80
CA THR A 13 9.20 -0.30 17.82
C THR A 13 9.65 -1.74 18.10
N LYS A 14 9.43 -2.19 19.31
CA LYS A 14 9.83 -3.54 19.75
C LYS A 14 8.61 -4.32 20.23
N PRO A 15 8.55 -5.63 19.98
CA PRO A 15 7.47 -6.44 20.50
C PRO A 15 7.48 -6.45 22.04
N THR A 16 6.27 -6.37 22.62
CA THR A 16 6.09 -6.51 24.07
C THR A 16 6.44 -7.93 24.56
N PRO A 17 6.62 -8.15 25.88
CA PRO A 17 6.82 -9.49 26.40
C PRO A 17 5.69 -10.47 26.00
N ALA A 18 4.43 -10.02 26.01
CA ALA A 18 3.29 -10.83 25.60
C ALA A 18 3.34 -11.20 24.10
N MET A 19 3.72 -10.25 23.24
CA MET A 19 3.92 -10.52 21.81
C MET A 19 5.06 -11.53 21.58
N ARG A 20 6.17 -11.41 22.33
CA ARG A 20 7.27 -12.38 22.24
C ARG A 20 6.85 -13.79 22.66
N ALA A 21 6.06 -13.90 23.73
CA ALA A 21 5.51 -15.18 24.16
C ALA A 21 4.57 -15.78 23.11
N ALA A 22 3.70 -14.98 22.53
CA ALA A 22 2.80 -15.41 21.44
C ALA A 22 3.58 -15.89 20.21
N ILE A 23 4.62 -15.17 19.78
CA ILE A 23 5.50 -15.57 18.68
C ILE A 23 6.16 -16.92 18.96
N ALA A 24 6.70 -17.11 20.19
CA ALA A 24 7.37 -18.35 20.57
C ALA A 24 6.42 -19.56 20.66
N ALA A 25 5.16 -19.34 20.98
CA ALA A 25 4.14 -20.38 21.16
C ALA A 25 3.28 -20.61 19.92
N ALA A 26 3.43 -19.79 18.87
CA ALA A 26 2.60 -19.90 17.68
C ALA A 26 2.80 -21.26 17.00
N PRO A 27 1.73 -21.98 16.66
CA PRO A 27 1.84 -23.16 15.80
C PRO A 27 2.28 -22.72 14.40
N VAL A 28 3.17 -23.49 13.80
CA VAL A 28 3.72 -23.21 12.47
C VAL A 28 3.49 -24.39 11.55
N GLY A 29 3.47 -24.14 10.26
CA GLY A 29 3.37 -25.14 9.20
C GLY A 29 4.04 -24.62 7.93
N ASP A 30 3.97 -25.39 6.84
CA ASP A 30 4.53 -24.98 5.57
C ASP A 30 3.57 -24.05 4.83
N ASP A 31 3.93 -22.77 4.74
CA ASP A 31 3.12 -21.75 4.08
C ASP A 31 3.05 -21.96 2.56
N GLN A 32 4.05 -22.60 1.95
CA GLN A 32 4.03 -22.92 0.51
C GLN A 32 2.86 -23.85 0.15
N PHE A 33 2.49 -24.75 1.07
CA PHE A 33 1.35 -25.65 0.90
C PHE A 33 0.06 -25.13 1.57
N GLY A 34 0.09 -23.92 2.13
CA GLY A 34 -1.05 -23.37 2.85
C GLY A 34 -1.34 -24.06 4.19
N GLU A 35 -0.34 -24.68 4.79
CA GLU A 35 -0.47 -25.49 6.00
C GLU A 35 -0.09 -24.76 7.29
N ASP A 36 0.40 -23.49 7.21
CA ASP A 36 0.67 -22.70 8.40
C ASP A 36 -0.63 -22.17 9.01
N PRO A 37 -1.05 -22.69 10.20
CA PRO A 37 -2.33 -22.32 10.78
C PRO A 37 -2.34 -20.87 11.29
N THR A 38 -1.19 -20.31 11.66
CA THR A 38 -1.08 -18.94 12.16
C THR A 38 -1.19 -17.94 11.04
N VAL A 39 -0.54 -18.18 9.90
CA VAL A 39 -0.67 -17.35 8.69
C VAL A 39 -2.11 -17.41 8.16
N ASN A 40 -2.69 -18.60 8.05
CA ASN A 40 -4.07 -18.76 7.58
C ASN A 40 -5.07 -18.00 8.45
N LEU A 41 -4.93 -18.10 9.79
CA LEU A 41 -5.79 -17.36 10.72
C LEU A 41 -5.60 -15.85 10.62
N LEU A 42 -4.38 -15.37 10.43
CA LEU A 42 -4.09 -13.95 10.25
C LEU A 42 -4.78 -13.42 8.99
N GLN A 43 -4.63 -14.11 7.86
CA GLN A 43 -5.25 -13.75 6.59
C GLN A 43 -6.78 -13.75 6.68
N GLN A 44 -7.36 -14.77 7.28
CA GLN A 44 -8.81 -14.84 7.51
C GLN A 44 -9.30 -13.64 8.33
N ARG A 45 -8.69 -13.37 9.48
CA ARG A 45 -9.08 -12.25 10.35
C ARG A 45 -8.91 -10.89 9.70
N ALA A 46 -7.85 -10.69 8.91
CA ALA A 46 -7.65 -9.46 8.17
C ALA A 46 -8.75 -9.26 7.11
N ALA A 47 -9.10 -10.29 6.37
CA ALA A 47 -10.19 -10.25 5.40
C ALA A 47 -11.54 -9.93 6.05
N GLU A 48 -11.88 -10.63 7.16
CA GLU A 48 -13.11 -10.38 7.92
C GLU A 48 -13.18 -8.95 8.46
N LEU A 49 -12.10 -8.45 9.07
CA LEU A 49 -12.03 -7.10 9.65
C LEU A 49 -12.25 -6.01 8.60
N LEU A 50 -11.70 -6.23 7.39
CA LEU A 50 -11.76 -5.27 6.30
C LEU A 50 -12.95 -5.47 5.36
N GLY A 51 -13.78 -6.50 5.59
CA GLY A 51 -14.91 -6.84 4.73
C GLY A 51 -14.47 -7.20 3.31
N LYS A 52 -13.34 -7.91 3.17
CA LYS A 52 -12.77 -8.35 1.90
C LYS A 52 -12.92 -9.85 1.72
N GLU A 53 -12.92 -10.30 0.46
CA GLU A 53 -13.00 -11.72 0.11
C GLU A 53 -11.79 -12.51 0.63
N ALA A 54 -10.61 -11.93 0.55
CA ALA A 54 -9.36 -12.54 0.98
C ALA A 54 -8.34 -11.49 1.44
N ALA A 55 -7.32 -11.95 2.14
CA ALA A 55 -6.13 -11.18 2.47
C ALA A 55 -4.89 -12.05 2.24
N LEU A 56 -3.77 -11.41 1.93
CA LEU A 56 -2.48 -12.07 1.76
C LEU A 56 -1.48 -11.43 2.72
N TRP A 57 -0.88 -12.26 3.58
CA TRP A 57 0.22 -11.81 4.42
C TRP A 57 1.54 -11.79 3.62
N LEU A 58 2.33 -10.74 3.83
CA LEU A 58 3.64 -10.58 3.22
C LEU A 58 4.62 -10.07 4.30
N PRO A 59 5.90 -10.48 4.25
CA PRO A 59 6.85 -10.22 5.33
C PRO A 59 7.26 -8.76 5.50
N THR A 60 7.03 -7.92 4.47
CA THR A 60 7.31 -6.48 4.54
C THR A 60 6.26 -5.66 3.79
N GLY A 61 6.02 -4.41 4.24
CA GLY A 61 5.15 -3.46 3.54
C GLY A 61 5.65 -3.14 2.12
N THR A 62 6.96 -3.03 1.94
CA THR A 62 7.56 -2.86 0.61
C THR A 62 7.19 -4.01 -0.32
N MET A 63 7.29 -5.26 0.14
CA MET A 63 6.89 -6.42 -0.67
C MET A 63 5.40 -6.38 -0.98
N ALA A 64 4.55 -5.99 -0.01
CA ALA A 64 3.11 -5.86 -0.21
C ALA A 64 2.78 -4.83 -1.31
N ASN A 65 3.40 -3.65 -1.26
CA ASN A 65 3.22 -2.63 -2.28
C ASN A 65 3.70 -3.11 -3.66
N GLN A 66 4.89 -3.72 -3.73
CA GLN A 66 5.43 -4.20 -5.00
C GLN A 66 4.59 -5.31 -5.62
N VAL A 67 4.09 -6.24 -4.82
CA VAL A 67 3.18 -7.30 -5.28
C VAL A 67 1.85 -6.71 -5.76
N ALA A 68 1.28 -5.77 -5.00
CA ALA A 68 0.02 -5.13 -5.37
C ALA A 68 0.15 -4.36 -6.70
N VAL A 69 1.19 -3.52 -6.84
CA VAL A 69 1.43 -2.79 -8.09
C VAL A 69 1.63 -3.77 -9.25
N ARG A 70 2.44 -4.82 -9.07
CA ARG A 70 2.71 -5.80 -10.12
C ARG A 70 1.46 -6.59 -10.54
N ALA A 71 0.59 -6.93 -9.60
CA ALA A 71 -0.64 -7.69 -9.86
C ALA A 71 -1.71 -6.86 -10.57
N LEU A 72 -1.73 -5.54 -10.35
CA LEU A 72 -2.77 -4.64 -10.81
C LEU A 72 -2.38 -3.80 -12.04
N THR A 73 -1.14 -3.92 -12.52
CA THR A 73 -0.63 -3.12 -13.63
C THR A 73 0.12 -3.96 -14.66
N ARG A 74 0.42 -3.35 -15.80
CA ARG A 74 1.28 -3.88 -16.85
C ARG A 74 2.47 -2.94 -17.09
N PRO A 75 3.61 -3.44 -17.61
CA PRO A 75 4.70 -2.57 -18.02
C PRO A 75 4.22 -1.49 -19.02
N GLY A 76 4.57 -0.24 -18.73
CA GLY A 76 4.14 0.93 -19.48
C GLY A 76 2.91 1.64 -18.92
N ASP A 77 2.25 1.08 -17.91
CA ASP A 77 1.13 1.74 -17.24
C ASP A 77 1.59 2.92 -16.37
N ASP A 78 0.64 3.82 -16.10
CA ASP A 78 0.79 4.95 -15.19
C ASP A 78 0.01 4.69 -13.89
N VAL A 79 0.66 5.01 -12.77
CA VAL A 79 0.09 4.91 -11.41
C VAL A 79 0.03 6.29 -10.80
N ILE A 80 -1.16 6.73 -10.40
CA ILE A 80 -1.33 7.98 -9.66
C ILE A 80 -1.10 7.73 -8.17
N ALA A 81 -0.31 8.59 -7.52
CA ALA A 81 -0.10 8.56 -6.07
C ALA A 81 0.12 9.98 -5.53
N SER A 82 0.07 10.15 -4.21
CA SER A 82 0.47 11.42 -3.60
C SER A 82 1.96 11.70 -3.80
N ARG A 83 2.35 12.99 -3.79
CA ARG A 83 3.76 13.36 -3.68
C ARG A 83 4.36 12.73 -2.44
N ASP A 84 5.60 12.30 -2.53
CA ASP A 84 6.35 11.63 -1.47
C ASP A 84 5.74 10.30 -0.99
N ALA A 85 4.77 9.71 -1.73
CA ALA A 85 4.23 8.40 -1.43
C ALA A 85 5.34 7.35 -1.33
N HIS A 86 5.24 6.49 -0.31
CA HIS A 86 6.27 5.48 0.02
C HIS A 86 6.58 4.58 -1.18
N VAL A 87 5.55 4.15 -1.91
CA VAL A 87 5.65 3.23 -3.06
C VAL A 87 6.59 3.75 -4.17
N PHE A 88 6.69 5.06 -4.36
CA PHE A 88 7.61 5.68 -5.33
C PHE A 88 8.85 6.28 -4.69
N GLY A 89 8.72 6.87 -3.49
CA GLY A 89 9.79 7.63 -2.85
C GLY A 89 10.74 6.82 -1.98
N SER A 90 10.33 5.66 -1.47
CA SER A 90 11.05 4.94 -0.40
C SER A 90 11.23 3.44 -0.62
N GLU A 91 11.01 2.94 -1.84
CA GLU A 91 11.11 1.51 -2.17
C GLU A 91 12.15 1.23 -3.27
N THR A 92 13.24 1.99 -3.28
CA THR A 92 14.41 1.77 -4.16
C THR A 92 14.09 1.69 -5.66
N GLY A 93 13.05 2.41 -6.10
CA GLY A 93 12.60 2.34 -7.50
C GLY A 93 11.88 1.05 -7.87
N GLY A 94 11.40 0.31 -6.87
CA GLY A 94 10.79 -1.01 -7.06
C GLY A 94 9.60 -1.02 -8.01
N ALA A 95 8.74 -0.02 -7.97
CA ALA A 95 7.59 0.08 -8.87
C ALA A 95 8.03 0.10 -10.36
N ALA A 96 9.05 0.89 -10.69
CA ALA A 96 9.62 0.91 -12.03
C ALA A 96 10.36 -0.40 -12.37
N ALA A 97 11.21 -0.90 -11.46
CA ALA A 97 12.05 -2.07 -11.71
C ALA A 97 11.24 -3.37 -11.80
N ASN A 98 10.25 -3.58 -10.94
CA ASN A 98 9.50 -4.83 -10.84
C ASN A 98 8.24 -4.84 -11.72
N SER A 99 7.62 -3.69 -11.93
CA SER A 99 6.33 -3.58 -12.65
C SER A 99 6.43 -2.83 -13.96
N GLY A 100 7.52 -2.06 -14.18
CA GLY A 100 7.71 -1.28 -15.41
C GLY A 100 6.74 -0.10 -15.49
N VAL A 101 6.20 0.37 -14.38
CA VAL A 101 5.24 1.48 -14.35
C VAL A 101 5.95 2.81 -14.16
N GLN A 102 5.29 3.89 -14.62
CA GLN A 102 5.65 5.23 -14.20
C GLN A 102 4.68 5.75 -13.13
N GLY A 103 5.10 6.78 -12.38
CA GLY A 103 4.28 7.45 -11.38
C GLY A 103 3.88 8.84 -11.82
N THR A 104 2.59 9.16 -11.72
CA THR A 104 2.08 10.53 -11.75
C THR A 104 1.79 10.97 -10.32
N LEU A 105 2.66 11.85 -9.79
CA LEU A 105 2.60 12.27 -8.39
C LEU A 105 1.86 13.59 -8.26
N ILE A 106 0.74 13.59 -7.51
CA ILE A 106 -0.19 14.71 -7.35
C ILE A 106 -0.37 15.10 -5.89
N GLY A 107 -1.06 16.20 -5.65
CA GLY A 107 -1.36 16.71 -4.30
C GLY A 107 -0.12 17.15 -3.53
N GLU A 108 -0.33 17.53 -2.28
CA GLU A 108 0.71 17.95 -1.34
C GLU A 108 0.43 17.43 0.06
N GLY A 109 1.48 17.26 0.86
CA GLY A 109 1.34 16.81 2.24
C GLY A 109 0.74 15.41 2.39
N GLY A 110 0.87 14.55 1.38
CA GLY A 110 0.39 13.17 1.42
C GLY A 110 -1.09 12.98 1.05
N VAL A 111 -1.78 14.06 0.68
CA VAL A 111 -3.19 14.01 0.31
C VAL A 111 -3.43 14.66 -1.06
N PHE A 112 -4.50 14.24 -1.73
CA PHE A 112 -5.00 14.85 -2.96
C PHE A 112 -6.52 14.70 -3.02
N ARG A 113 -7.16 15.57 -3.79
CA ARG A 113 -8.62 15.56 -3.96
C ARG A 113 -9.01 14.75 -5.18
N CYS A 114 -10.28 14.36 -5.23
CA CYS A 114 -10.85 13.64 -6.37
C CYS A 114 -10.70 14.44 -7.68
N GLU A 115 -10.86 15.76 -7.64
CA GLU A 115 -10.67 16.63 -8.79
C GLU A 115 -9.25 16.56 -9.34
N GLU A 116 -8.24 16.61 -8.47
CA GLU A 116 -6.82 16.49 -8.87
C GLU A 116 -6.52 15.10 -9.48
N PHE A 117 -7.12 14.05 -8.91
CA PHE A 117 -7.05 12.71 -9.49
C PHE A 117 -7.62 12.68 -10.89
N LEU A 118 -8.83 13.23 -11.10
CA LEU A 118 -9.53 13.23 -12.39
C LEU A 118 -8.76 13.99 -13.47
N GLU A 119 -8.13 15.13 -13.11
CA GLU A 119 -7.28 15.91 -14.01
C GLU A 119 -6.00 15.18 -14.41
N ALA A 120 -5.47 14.34 -13.52
CA ALA A 120 -4.24 13.59 -13.74
C ALA A 120 -4.42 12.29 -14.53
N VAL A 121 -5.64 11.75 -14.61
CA VAL A 121 -5.94 10.50 -15.31
C VAL A 121 -5.64 10.63 -16.81
N LYS A 122 -4.81 9.73 -17.31
CA LYS A 122 -4.47 9.63 -18.73
C LYS A 122 -5.38 8.63 -19.44
N PRO A 123 -5.83 8.93 -20.67
CA PRO A 123 -6.78 8.08 -21.39
C PRO A 123 -6.14 6.75 -21.83
N ARG A 124 -6.93 5.68 -21.82
CA ARG A 124 -6.55 4.40 -22.42
C ARG A 124 -6.54 4.50 -23.95
N GLY A 125 -5.65 3.79 -24.59
CA GLY A 125 -5.55 3.71 -26.05
C GLY A 125 -5.02 4.97 -26.75
N HIS A 126 -4.54 5.96 -26.01
CA HIS A 126 -3.88 7.11 -26.61
C HIS A 126 -2.47 6.75 -27.09
N ILE A 127 -2.11 7.20 -28.29
CA ILE A 127 -0.88 6.76 -28.96
C ILE A 127 0.42 7.17 -28.24
N VAL A 128 0.40 8.24 -27.44
CA VAL A 128 1.60 8.78 -26.77
C VAL A 128 1.52 8.81 -25.25
N PHE A 129 0.35 8.61 -24.66
CA PHE A 129 0.22 8.62 -23.20
C PHE A 129 0.16 7.20 -22.63
N PRO A 130 0.91 6.92 -21.58
CA PRO A 130 0.71 5.69 -20.82
C PRO A 130 -0.66 5.73 -20.16
N PRO A 131 -1.46 4.65 -20.23
CA PRO A 131 -2.76 4.64 -19.58
C PRO A 131 -2.62 4.66 -18.06
N THR A 132 -3.41 5.47 -17.37
CA THR A 132 -3.54 5.37 -15.93
C THR A 132 -4.40 4.17 -15.60
N THR A 133 -3.87 3.19 -14.87
CA THR A 133 -4.56 1.94 -14.53
C THR A 133 -4.67 1.70 -13.03
N LEU A 134 -3.95 2.48 -12.21
CA LEU A 134 -3.97 2.34 -10.76
C LEU A 134 -3.89 3.72 -10.09
N VAL A 135 -4.62 3.87 -9.00
CA VAL A 135 -4.42 4.94 -8.03
C VAL A 135 -4.01 4.33 -6.69
N SER A 136 -2.93 4.84 -6.10
CA SER A 136 -2.42 4.42 -4.80
C SER A 136 -2.65 5.50 -3.74
N ILE A 137 -3.34 5.15 -2.67
CA ILE A 137 -3.56 6.02 -1.51
C ILE A 137 -2.74 5.46 -0.34
N GLU A 138 -1.84 6.28 0.20
CA GLU A 138 -1.07 5.93 1.40
C GLU A 138 -1.79 6.45 2.64
N ASN A 139 -2.13 5.53 3.56
CA ASN A 139 -2.80 5.86 4.81
C ASN A 139 -2.30 4.94 5.95
N THR A 140 -1.65 5.49 6.96
CA THR A 140 -1.33 6.89 7.19
C THR A 140 -0.06 7.28 6.44
N HIS A 141 -0.01 8.51 5.87
CA HIS A 141 1.10 8.91 5.01
C HIS A 141 2.37 9.19 5.83
N ASN A 142 3.42 8.40 5.61
CA ASN A 142 4.63 8.40 6.43
C ASN A 142 5.37 9.75 6.39
N ARG A 143 5.70 10.26 5.22
CA ARG A 143 6.47 11.49 5.03
C ARG A 143 5.75 12.75 5.51
N SER A 144 4.43 12.69 5.66
CA SER A 144 3.61 13.82 6.10
C SER A 144 3.21 13.71 7.59
N GLY A 145 4.05 13.06 8.39
CA GLY A 145 3.85 12.95 9.83
C GLY A 145 2.72 12.02 10.26
N GLY A 146 2.37 11.04 9.42
CA GLY A 146 1.29 10.08 9.69
C GLY A 146 -0.10 10.65 9.48
N ILE A 147 -0.25 11.60 8.56
CA ILE A 147 -1.57 12.18 8.24
C ILE A 147 -2.53 11.09 7.77
N VAL A 148 -3.77 11.15 8.27
CA VAL A 148 -4.86 10.28 7.83
C VAL A 148 -5.44 10.85 6.54
N PHE A 149 -5.49 10.04 5.49
CA PHE A 149 -6.13 10.44 4.24
C PHE A 149 -7.64 10.63 4.46
N PRO A 150 -8.23 11.76 4.04
CA PRO A 150 -9.65 12.03 4.28
C PRO A 150 -10.53 10.94 3.67
N GLN A 151 -11.32 10.25 4.52
CA GLN A 151 -12.12 9.09 4.11
C GLN A 151 -13.13 9.42 3.01
N ILE A 152 -13.71 10.61 3.04
CA ILE A 152 -14.66 11.07 2.02
C ILE A 152 -13.96 11.19 0.67
N GLU A 153 -12.77 11.79 0.63
CA GLU A 153 -11.99 11.88 -0.61
C GLU A 153 -11.54 10.52 -1.12
N ALA A 154 -11.08 9.63 -0.22
CA ALA A 154 -10.74 8.27 -0.60
C ALA A 154 -11.93 7.54 -1.25
N GLY A 155 -13.13 7.69 -0.69
CA GLY A 155 -14.36 7.14 -1.26
C GLY A 155 -14.65 7.68 -2.65
N ARG A 156 -14.62 9.00 -2.84
CA ARG A 156 -14.84 9.67 -4.14
C ARG A 156 -13.83 9.23 -5.20
N ILE A 157 -12.55 9.13 -4.82
CA ILE A 157 -11.48 8.66 -5.72
C ILE A 157 -11.73 7.21 -6.13
N CYS A 158 -12.06 6.33 -5.16
CA CYS A 158 -12.35 4.92 -5.45
C CYS A 158 -13.57 4.74 -6.37
N GLU A 159 -14.63 5.52 -6.19
CA GLU A 159 -15.80 5.52 -7.06
C GLU A 159 -15.42 5.99 -8.48
N ALA A 160 -14.76 7.14 -8.57
CA ALA A 160 -14.31 7.69 -9.84
C ALA A 160 -13.33 6.78 -10.61
N ALA A 161 -12.46 6.04 -9.88
CA ALA A 161 -11.58 5.05 -10.49
C ALA A 161 -12.36 3.87 -11.08
N ARG A 162 -13.32 3.30 -10.33
CA ARG A 162 -14.16 2.18 -10.80
C ARG A 162 -15.02 2.52 -12.01
N GLU A 163 -15.45 3.77 -12.17
CA GLU A 163 -16.22 4.22 -13.32
C GLU A 163 -15.39 4.30 -14.63
N ARG A 164 -14.07 4.12 -14.54
CA ARG A 164 -13.13 4.24 -15.66
C ARG A 164 -12.48 2.91 -16.09
N ASP A 165 -12.92 1.81 -15.51
CA ASP A 165 -12.48 0.46 -15.89
C ASP A 165 -12.94 -0.01 -17.29
#